data_6b57025022ad47afd270a003d64881b0
#
_entry.id   6b57025022ad47afd270a003d64881b0
#
_cell.length_a   1.000
_cell.length_b   1.000
_cell.length_c   1.000
_cell.angle_alpha   90.00
_cell.angle_beta   90.00
_cell.angle_gamma   90.00
#
_symmetry.space_group_name_H-M   'P 1'
#
loop_
_entity.id
_entity.type
_entity.pdbx_description
1 polymer ?
#
loop_
_entity_poly.entity_id
_entity_poly.type
_entity_poly.pdbx_seq_one_letter_code
_entity_poly.pdbx_strand_id
1 'polypeptide(L)' 'MTEQTFAVTGLRCEGCVETITNALSALPSVRTVEVELDAAGASAXRVCTDTELTREQVQATLADNGDFAVVG' A
#
# COMPACT_ATOMS: atom_id res chain seq x y z
N MET A 1 -13.48 1.22 12.48
CA MET A 1 -12.20 1.03 11.78
C MET A 1 -12.30 -0.11 10.79
N THR A 2 -11.66 0.06 9.67
CA THR A 2 -11.73 -0.93 8.60
C THR A 2 -10.33 -1.41 8.26
N GLU A 3 -10.16 -2.71 8.18
CA GLU A 3 -8.88 -3.28 7.76
C GLU A 3 -9.02 -3.77 6.33
N GLN A 4 -8.12 -3.31 5.46
CA GLN A 4 -8.13 -3.69 4.07
C GLN A 4 -6.77 -4.24 3.69
N THR A 5 -6.77 -5.23 2.82
CA THR A 5 -5.54 -5.80 2.31
C THR A 5 -5.49 -5.62 0.80
N PHE A 6 -4.38 -5.08 0.33
CA PHE A 6 -4.16 -4.89 -1.08
C PHE A 6 -2.92 -5.67 -1.50
N ALA A 7 -2.99 -6.28 -2.67
CA ALA A 7 -1.82 -6.91 -3.25
C ALA A 7 -1.16 -5.91 -4.17
N VAL A 8 0.14 -5.69 -3.95
CA VAL A 8 0.89 -4.67 -4.69
C VAL A 8 2.11 -5.31 -5.32
N THR A 9 2.32 -5.07 -6.60
CA THR A 9 3.52 -5.52 -7.28
C THR A 9 4.51 -4.38 -7.42
N GLY A 10 5.75 -4.72 -7.69
CA GLY A 10 6.80 -3.73 -7.86
C GLY A 10 7.67 -3.54 -6.65
N LEU A 11 7.32 -4.16 -5.54
CA LEU A 11 8.13 -4.08 -4.32
C LEU A 11 9.27 -5.07 -4.41
N ARG A 12 10.49 -4.56 -4.33
CA ARG A 12 11.66 -5.41 -4.47
C ARG A 12 12.63 -5.34 -3.30
N CYS A 13 12.49 -4.34 -2.46
CA CYS A 13 13.41 -4.18 -1.36
C CYS A 13 12.73 -3.41 -0.24
N GLU A 14 13.43 -3.32 0.88
CA GLU A 14 12.87 -2.64 2.04
C GLU A 14 12.66 -1.15 1.82
N GLY A 15 13.47 -0.54 0.96
CA GLY A 15 13.26 0.84 0.62
C GLY A 15 11.93 1.07 -0.05
N CYS A 16 11.50 0.13 -0.87
CA CYS A 16 10.18 0.21 -1.50
C CYS A 16 9.08 0.09 -0.46
N VAL A 17 9.26 -0.80 0.51
CA VAL A 17 8.30 -0.96 1.59
C VAL A 17 8.15 0.34 2.35
N GLU A 18 9.27 0.98 2.66
CA GLU A 18 9.24 2.22 3.40
C GLU A 18 8.54 3.32 2.61
N THR A 19 8.79 3.38 1.31
CA THR A 19 8.15 4.36 0.45
C THR A 19 6.63 4.19 0.48
N ILE A 20 6.15 2.97 0.33
CA ILE A 20 4.73 2.71 0.32
C ILE A 20 4.11 3.00 1.69
N THR A 21 4.79 2.60 2.75
CA THR A 21 4.30 2.86 4.09
C THR A 21 4.12 4.36 4.32
N ASN A 22 5.11 5.14 3.94
CA ASN A 22 5.03 6.58 4.12
C ASN A 22 3.94 7.19 3.24
N ALA A 23 3.83 6.72 2.01
CA ALA A 23 2.83 7.27 1.09
C ALA A 23 1.42 7.01 1.58
N LEU A 24 1.15 5.80 2.02
CA LEU A 24 -0.19 5.47 2.50
C LEU A 24 -0.48 6.12 3.84
N SER A 25 0.52 6.22 4.70
CA SER A 25 0.34 6.86 5.99
C SER A 25 -0.01 8.34 5.86
N ALA A 26 0.33 8.95 4.74
CA ALA A 26 0.00 10.35 4.51
C ALA A 26 -1.47 10.57 4.23
N LEU A 27 -2.21 9.53 3.90
CA LEU A 27 -3.65 9.67 3.64
C LEU A 27 -4.39 9.92 4.95
N PRO A 28 -5.33 10.85 4.95
CA PRO A 28 -5.95 11.25 6.23
C PRO A 28 -6.73 10.15 6.93
N SER A 29 -7.31 9.23 6.19
CA SER A 29 -8.11 8.19 6.82
C SER A 29 -7.28 6.97 7.24
N VAL A 30 -6.00 6.93 6.91
CA VAL A 30 -5.16 5.78 7.23
C VAL A 30 -4.61 5.91 8.64
N ARG A 31 -4.79 4.87 9.43
CA ARG A 31 -4.28 4.85 10.79
C ARG A 31 -3.00 4.05 10.93
N THR A 32 -2.97 2.86 10.35
CA THR A 32 -1.76 2.04 10.37
C THR A 32 -1.58 1.39 9.02
N VAL A 33 -0.32 1.13 8.69
CA VAL A 33 0.04 0.44 7.46
C VAL A 33 1.03 -0.65 7.80
N GLU A 34 0.76 -1.85 7.33
CA GLU A 34 1.69 -2.96 7.46
C GLU A 34 1.93 -3.53 6.08
N VAL A 35 3.18 -3.71 5.74
CA VAL A 35 3.55 -4.26 4.45
C VAL A 35 4.32 -5.55 4.66
N GLU A 36 3.87 -6.59 3.98
CA GLU A 36 4.58 -7.87 4.00
C GLU A 36 5.24 -8.04 2.64
N LEU A 37 6.54 -7.90 2.62
CA LEU A 37 7.30 -7.92 1.37
C LEU A 37 7.37 -9.31 0.78
N ASP A 38 7.08 -9.39 -0.50
CA ASP A 38 7.25 -10.61 -1.27
C ASP A 38 7.88 -10.25 -2.60
N ALA A 39 9.20 -10.35 -2.68
CA ALA A 39 9.90 -9.93 -3.88
C ALA A 39 9.62 -10.84 -5.07
N ALA A 40 9.16 -12.05 -4.81
CA ALA A 40 8.87 -12.99 -5.89
C ALA A 40 7.48 -12.82 -6.47
N GLY A 41 6.62 -12.03 -5.83
CA GLY A 41 5.26 -11.86 -6.31
C GLY A 41 4.65 -10.58 -5.77
N ALA A 42 3.35 -10.64 -5.49
CA ALA A 42 2.66 -9.48 -4.96
C ALA A 42 2.84 -9.41 -3.45
N SER A 43 3.24 -8.22 -2.97
CA SER A 43 3.34 -7.97 -1.55
C SER A 43 1.99 -7.53 -1.01
N ALA A 44 1.77 -7.72 0.28
CA ALA A 44 0.48 -7.40 0.89
C ALA A 44 0.57 -6.14 1.73
N UNK A 45 -0.24 -5.17 1.66
CA UNK A 45 -0.21 -4.29 2.22
C UNK A 45 -1.20 -4.31 2.84
N ARG A 46 -1.35 -4.27 4.09
CA ARG A 46 -2.49 -4.24 5.01
C ARG A 46 -2.64 -2.85 5.62
N VAL A 47 -3.80 -2.32 5.49
CA VAL A 47 -4.06 -0.95 5.89
C VAL A 47 -5.27 -0.89 6.80
N CYS A 48 -5.11 -0.25 7.96
CA CYS A 48 -6.25 0.05 8.83
C CYS A 48 -6.66 1.49 8.62
N THR A 49 -7.93 1.70 8.32
CA THR A 49 -8.42 3.03 8.00
C THR A 49 -9.71 3.34 8.75
N ASP A 50 -10.01 4.63 8.88
CA ASP A 50 -11.30 5.05 9.43
C ASP A 50 -12.41 4.86 8.42
N THR A 51 -12.13 5.14 7.16
CA THR A 51 -13.07 4.94 6.07
C THR A 51 -12.42 4.09 5.02
N GLU A 52 -13.25 3.36 4.30
CA GLU A 52 -12.76 2.44 3.29
C GLU A 52 -12.08 3.17 2.15
N LEU A 53 -10.90 2.71 1.79
CA LEU A 53 -10.20 3.24 0.64
C LEU A 53 -10.59 2.47 -0.60
N THR A 54 -10.62 3.17 -1.73
CA THR A 54 -10.84 2.49 -3.00
C THR A 54 -9.50 2.05 -3.57
N ARG A 55 -9.57 1.05 -4.43
CA ARG A 55 -8.37 0.60 -5.13
C ARG A 55 -7.76 1.76 -5.92
N GLU A 56 -8.60 2.58 -6.51
CA GLU A 56 -8.11 3.71 -7.30
C GLU A 56 -7.32 4.70 -6.46
N GLN A 57 -7.79 4.95 -5.24
CA GLN A 57 -7.06 5.84 -4.36
C GLN A 57 -5.70 5.29 -4.02
N VAL A 58 -5.65 4.00 -3.70
CA VAL A 58 -4.38 3.37 -3.37
C VAL A 58 -3.46 3.35 -4.57
N GLN A 59 -4.00 2.98 -5.73
CA GLN A 59 -3.21 2.94 -6.95
C GLN A 59 -2.63 4.31 -7.29
N ALA A 60 -3.43 5.35 -7.18
CA ALA A 60 -2.96 6.69 -7.50
C ALA A 60 -1.85 7.13 -6.53
N THR A 61 -2.02 6.80 -5.25
CA THR A 61 -1.02 7.14 -4.26
C THR A 61 0.30 6.42 -4.56
N LEU A 62 0.22 5.15 -4.89
CA LEU A 62 1.43 4.39 -5.18
C LEU A 62 2.07 4.84 -6.48
N ALA A 63 1.28 5.16 -7.48
CA ALA A 63 1.82 5.60 -8.76
C ALA A 63 2.58 6.93 -8.63
N ASP A 64 2.17 7.76 -7.68
CA ASP A 64 2.88 9.00 -7.42
C ASP A 64 4.26 8.77 -6.81
N ASN A 65 4.48 7.60 -6.25
CA ASN A 65 5.70 7.32 -5.50
C ASN A 65 6.58 6.26 -6.15
N GLY A 66 6.19 5.72 -7.28
CA GLY A 66 7.00 4.71 -7.95
C GLY A 66 6.18 3.87 -8.90
N ASP A 67 6.80 2.84 -9.42
CA ASP A 67 6.16 1.94 -10.41
C ASP A 67 5.47 0.79 -9.70
N PHE A 68 4.62 1.08 -8.77
CA PHE A 68 3.88 0.07 -8.05
C PHE A 68 2.49 -0.10 -8.65
N ALA A 69 1.95 -1.30 -8.54
CA ALA A 69 0.62 -1.58 -9.07
C ALA A 69 -0.18 -2.42 -8.08
N VAL A 70 -1.42 -2.04 -7.90
CA VAL A 70 -2.34 -2.81 -7.07
C VAL A 70 -2.98 -3.88 -7.95
N VAL A 71 -2.90 -5.13 -7.50
CA VAL A 71 -3.37 -6.25 -8.32
C VAL A 71 -4.38 -7.13 -7.57
N GLY A 72 -5.12 -6.63 -6.75
CA GLY A 72 -6.06 -7.49 -6.08
C GLY A 72 -7.28 -6.76 -5.55
#